data_d6d65d34d84cda679eaa852be1a3cbcd
#
_entry.id   d6d65d34d84cda679eaa852be1a3cbcd
#
_cell.length_a   1.000
_cell.length_b   1.000
_cell.length_c   1.000
_cell.angle_alpha   90.00
_cell.angle_beta   90.00
_cell.angle_gamma   90.00
#
_symmetry.space_group_name_H-M   'P 1'
#
loop_
_entity.id
_entity.type
_entity.pdbx_description
1 polymer ?
#
loop_
_entity_poly.entity_id
_entity_poly.type
_entity_poly.pdbx_seq_one_letter_code
_entity_poly.pdbx_strand_id
1 'polypeptide(L)'
;KRQQQYLDELPETETPSEEETAELYRKAAEGDSLAKSMLVQLWLPKVIETAKEMHTRDFFLMDLVQEGNVGLLVALESVVKAETAEQAIDAAVRETISDFMEEHRVQKHKDNTVVNKVNRLKDAIEELSDGDDMDFSVAELSAYLDMSVEEIEDILRIAGEEP
;
A
#
# COMPACT_ATOMS: atom_id res chain seq x y z
N LYS A 1 24.46 15.27 0.27
CA LYS A 1 25.90 15.01 0.37
C LYS A 1 26.27 13.91 1.37
N ARG A 2 25.60 13.84 2.53
CA ARG A 2 25.82 12.78 3.51
C ARG A 2 25.39 11.39 3.02
N GLN A 3 24.33 11.32 2.25
CA GLN A 3 23.84 10.05 1.71
C GLN A 3 24.78 9.49 0.64
N GLN A 4 25.33 10.36 -0.18
CA GLN A 4 26.27 9.96 -1.21
C GLN A 4 27.60 9.52 -0.63
N GLN A 5 28.10 10.21 0.41
CA GLN A 5 29.29 9.79 1.13
C GLN A 5 29.10 8.44 1.83
N TYR A 6 27.92 8.22 2.39
CA TYR A 6 27.60 6.95 3.04
C TYR A 6 27.59 5.80 2.03
N LEU A 7 27.06 6.03 0.84
CA LEU A 7 27.02 5.03 -0.23
C LEU A 7 28.43 4.76 -0.78
N ASP A 8 29.28 5.78 -0.85
CA ASP A 8 30.66 5.65 -1.31
C ASP A 8 31.56 4.99 -0.27
N GLU A 9 31.23 5.14 1.02
CA GLU A 9 31.95 4.52 2.12
C GLU A 9 31.50 3.11 2.44
N LEU A 10 30.32 2.71 1.93
CA LEU A 10 29.98 1.31 1.99
C LEU A 10 31.05 0.54 1.25
N PRO A 11 31.77 -0.35 1.93
CA PRO A 11 32.77 -1.12 1.24
C PRO A 11 32.12 -1.70 0.00
N GLU A 12 32.75 -1.53 -1.14
CA GLU A 12 32.38 -2.31 -2.29
C GLU A 12 32.45 -3.76 -1.84
N THR A 13 31.35 -4.22 -1.25
CA THR A 13 31.21 -5.61 -0.97
C THR A 13 31.41 -6.29 -2.30
N GLU A 14 32.50 -6.98 -2.40
CA GLU A 14 32.78 -7.81 -3.53
C GLU A 14 31.47 -8.53 -3.88
N THR A 15 30.98 -8.26 -5.08
CA THR A 15 29.79 -8.93 -5.57
C THR A 15 30.02 -10.42 -5.41
N PRO A 16 29.18 -11.13 -4.64
CA PRO A 16 29.39 -12.56 -4.46
C PRO A 16 29.37 -13.26 -5.81
N SER A 17 30.17 -14.29 -5.95
CA SER A 17 30.20 -15.12 -7.15
C SER A 17 28.84 -15.79 -7.33
N GLU A 18 28.57 -16.31 -8.53
CA GLU A 18 27.33 -17.06 -8.79
C GLU A 18 27.17 -18.24 -7.82
N GLU A 19 28.26 -18.91 -7.50
CA GLU A 19 28.27 -20.03 -6.56
C GLU A 19 27.93 -19.58 -5.14
N GLU A 20 28.52 -18.48 -4.70
CA GLU A 20 28.24 -17.90 -3.37
C GLU A 20 26.77 -17.45 -3.28
N THR A 21 26.28 -16.82 -4.33
CA THR A 21 24.89 -16.38 -4.40
C THR A 21 23.92 -17.54 -4.35
N ALA A 22 24.21 -18.62 -5.10
CA ALA A 22 23.41 -19.84 -5.08
C ALA A 22 23.34 -20.44 -3.67
N GLU A 23 24.48 -20.44 -2.96
CA GLU A 23 24.53 -20.93 -1.59
C GLU A 23 23.70 -20.05 -0.64
N LEU A 24 23.71 -18.74 -0.84
CA LEU A 24 22.89 -17.81 -0.05
C LEU A 24 21.39 -18.10 -0.25
N TYR A 25 20.95 -18.32 -1.48
CA TYR A 25 19.55 -18.67 -1.75
C TYR A 25 19.16 -19.98 -1.09
N ARG A 26 20.03 -20.97 -1.15
CA ARG A 26 19.78 -22.26 -0.53
C ARG A 26 19.62 -22.12 0.99
N LYS A 27 20.53 -21.41 1.63
CA LYS A 27 20.50 -21.17 3.08
C LYS A 27 19.29 -20.35 3.50
N ALA A 28 18.94 -19.34 2.71
CA ALA A 28 17.77 -18.51 2.99
C ALA A 28 16.49 -19.34 2.94
N ALA A 29 16.37 -20.25 1.99
CA ALA A 29 15.24 -21.16 1.88
C ALA A 29 15.14 -22.11 3.09
N GLU A 30 16.27 -22.44 3.70
CA GLU A 30 16.33 -23.25 4.92
C GLU A 30 16.03 -22.47 6.19
N GLY A 31 15.89 -21.15 6.09
CA GLY A 31 15.57 -20.27 7.22
C GLY A 31 16.77 -19.54 7.83
N ASP A 32 17.93 -19.55 7.17
CA ASP A 32 19.13 -18.85 7.66
C ASP A 32 18.92 -17.33 7.59
N SER A 33 18.85 -16.69 8.76
CA SER A 33 18.61 -15.25 8.87
C SER A 33 19.74 -14.40 8.28
N LEU A 34 20.98 -14.87 8.44
CA LEU A 34 22.15 -14.15 7.93
C LEU A 34 22.13 -14.14 6.40
N ALA A 35 21.85 -15.29 5.79
CA ALA A 35 21.73 -15.42 4.34
C ALA A 35 20.62 -14.50 3.80
N LYS A 36 19.46 -14.48 4.47
CA LYS A 36 18.35 -13.59 4.12
C LYS A 36 18.77 -12.12 4.16
N SER A 37 19.45 -11.71 5.23
CA SER A 37 19.92 -10.34 5.39
C SER A 37 20.89 -9.94 4.29
N MET A 38 21.80 -10.81 3.93
CA MET A 38 22.75 -10.56 2.84
C MET A 38 22.04 -10.41 1.50
N LEU A 39 21.07 -11.27 1.22
CA LEU A 39 20.28 -11.20 -0.01
C LEU A 39 19.41 -9.94 -0.06
N VAL A 40 18.85 -9.54 1.07
CA VAL A 40 18.09 -8.27 1.14
C VAL A 40 18.97 -7.09 0.76
N GLN A 41 20.20 -7.05 1.27
CA GLN A 41 21.14 -6.00 0.92
C GLN A 41 21.52 -6.02 -0.56
N LEU A 42 21.72 -7.20 -1.13
CA LEU A 42 22.05 -7.34 -2.55
C LEU A 42 20.88 -6.91 -3.45
N TRP A 43 19.67 -7.17 -3.02
CA TRP A 43 18.46 -6.87 -3.78
C TRP A 43 17.93 -5.46 -3.56
N LEU A 44 18.34 -4.78 -2.49
CA LEU A 44 17.80 -3.48 -2.13
C LEU A 44 17.85 -2.45 -3.27
N PRO A 45 18.98 -2.28 -4.01
CA PRO A 45 19.01 -1.34 -5.13
C PRO A 45 17.97 -1.69 -6.20
N LYS A 46 17.76 -2.96 -6.48
CA LYS A 46 16.82 -3.41 -7.49
C LYS A 46 15.37 -3.24 -7.02
N VAL A 47 15.10 -3.47 -5.74
CA VAL A 47 13.79 -3.20 -5.16
C VAL A 47 13.44 -1.72 -5.25
N ILE A 48 14.40 -0.85 -4.94
CA ILE A 48 14.23 0.60 -5.03
C ILE A 48 13.93 1.01 -6.48
N GLU A 49 14.68 0.47 -7.43
CA GLU A 49 14.49 0.74 -8.84
C GLU A 49 13.10 0.30 -9.32
N THR A 50 12.67 -0.89 -8.92
CA THR A 50 11.34 -1.40 -9.24
C THR A 50 10.25 -0.53 -8.63
N ALA A 51 10.42 -0.13 -7.37
CA ALA A 51 9.48 0.77 -6.70
C ALA A 51 9.37 2.11 -7.43
N LYS A 52 10.48 2.65 -7.91
CA LYS A 52 10.50 3.89 -8.69
C LYS A 52 9.73 3.74 -10.00
N GLU A 53 9.90 2.62 -10.69
CA GLU A 53 9.18 2.34 -11.93
C GLU A 53 7.66 2.29 -11.72
N MET A 54 7.23 1.76 -10.60
CA MET A 54 5.81 1.58 -10.28
C MET A 54 5.20 2.77 -9.54
N HIS A 55 6.03 3.70 -9.08
CA HIS A 55 5.61 4.83 -8.26
C HIS A 55 4.65 5.76 -8.98
N THR A 56 3.59 6.15 -8.29
CA THR A 56 2.62 7.16 -8.73
C THR A 56 2.49 8.24 -7.65
N ARG A 57 1.83 9.34 -8.00
CA ARG A 57 1.62 10.47 -7.08
C ARG A 57 0.85 10.14 -5.81
N ASP A 58 0.06 9.08 -5.87
CA ASP A 58 -0.84 8.70 -4.76
C ASP A 58 -0.12 7.93 -3.65
N PHE A 59 1.15 7.58 -3.85
CA PHE A 59 1.89 6.74 -2.92
C PHE A 59 3.24 7.34 -2.58
N PHE A 60 3.68 7.16 -1.35
CA PHE A 60 5.05 7.47 -0.97
C PHE A 60 5.99 6.37 -1.47
N LEU A 61 7.09 6.78 -2.08
CA LEU A 61 8.06 5.82 -2.62
C LEU A 61 8.56 4.84 -1.55
N MET A 62 8.82 5.33 -0.34
CA MET A 62 9.31 4.48 0.76
C MET A 62 8.33 3.39 1.15
N ASP A 63 7.02 3.65 1.05
CA ASP A 63 6.01 2.64 1.31
C ASP A 63 6.07 1.52 0.28
N LEU A 64 6.29 1.88 -0.98
CA LEU A 64 6.46 0.90 -2.05
C LEU A 64 7.73 0.08 -1.88
N VAL A 65 8.83 0.71 -1.46
CA VAL A 65 10.08 0.02 -1.17
C VAL A 65 9.90 -0.98 -0.04
N GLN A 66 9.20 -0.60 1.03
CA GLN A 66 8.92 -1.49 2.16
C GLN A 66 8.09 -2.70 1.73
N GLU A 67 7.06 -2.47 0.92
CA GLU A 67 6.24 -3.56 0.39
C GLU A 67 7.04 -4.47 -0.53
N GLY A 68 7.91 -3.89 -1.35
CA GLY A 68 8.82 -4.67 -2.20
C GLY A 68 9.73 -5.56 -1.39
N ASN A 69 10.24 -5.05 -0.26
CA ASN A 69 11.08 -5.84 0.64
C ASN A 69 10.31 -6.99 1.30
N VAL A 70 9.04 -6.78 1.62
CA VAL A 70 8.18 -7.86 2.13
C VAL A 70 8.04 -8.96 1.08
N GLY A 71 7.78 -8.59 -0.17
CA GLY A 71 7.70 -9.54 -1.27
C GLY A 71 9.00 -10.31 -1.47
N LEU A 72 10.13 -9.63 -1.36
CA LEU A 72 11.45 -10.24 -1.42
C LEU A 72 11.64 -11.30 -0.33
N LEU A 73 11.33 -10.94 0.93
CA LEU A 73 11.49 -11.86 2.05
C LEU A 73 10.62 -13.10 1.91
N VAL A 74 9.37 -12.92 1.48
CA VAL A 74 8.46 -14.05 1.25
C VAL A 74 9.00 -14.95 0.14
N ALA A 75 9.49 -14.38 -0.94
CA ALA A 75 10.06 -15.14 -2.06
C ALA A 75 11.29 -15.92 -1.64
N LEU A 76 12.14 -15.35 -0.79
CA LEU A 76 13.37 -16.00 -0.33
C LEU A 76 13.09 -17.28 0.47
N GLU A 77 11.93 -17.39 1.09
CA GLU A 77 11.55 -18.59 1.85
C GLU A 77 11.26 -19.80 0.94
N SER A 78 10.88 -19.53 -0.31
CA SER A 78 10.47 -20.61 -1.23
C SER A 78 11.40 -20.83 -2.42
N VAL A 79 12.37 -19.96 -2.64
CA VAL A 79 13.28 -20.04 -3.78
C VAL A 79 14.44 -20.98 -3.46
N VAL A 80 14.47 -22.12 -4.11
CA VAL A 80 15.49 -23.17 -3.89
C VAL A 80 16.57 -23.13 -4.97
N LYS A 81 16.22 -22.71 -6.19
CA LYS A 81 17.16 -22.72 -7.32
C LYS A 81 17.59 -21.31 -7.68
N ALA A 82 18.90 -21.05 -7.67
CA ALA A 82 19.46 -19.74 -8.04
C ALA A 82 19.13 -19.35 -9.49
N GLU A 83 19.00 -20.31 -10.38
CA GLU A 83 18.72 -20.08 -11.80
C GLU A 83 17.38 -19.37 -12.03
N THR A 84 16.36 -19.70 -11.21
CA THR A 84 15.04 -19.10 -11.31
C THR A 84 14.77 -18.06 -10.24
N ALA A 85 15.70 -17.90 -9.29
CA ALA A 85 15.53 -17.01 -8.14
C ALA A 85 15.30 -15.57 -8.55
N GLU A 86 16.10 -15.07 -9.48
CA GLU A 86 16.03 -13.67 -9.91
C GLU A 86 14.66 -13.33 -10.50
N GLN A 87 14.16 -14.18 -11.38
CA GLN A 87 12.84 -13.99 -11.98
C GLN A 87 11.71 -14.13 -10.96
N ALA A 88 11.81 -15.12 -10.10
CA ALA A 88 10.80 -15.37 -9.06
C ALA A 88 10.74 -14.21 -8.06
N ILE A 89 11.88 -13.70 -7.64
CA ILE A 89 11.95 -12.57 -6.71
C ILE A 89 11.43 -11.30 -7.36
N ASP A 90 11.86 -11.01 -8.59
CA ASP A 90 11.38 -9.83 -9.31
C ASP A 90 9.85 -9.85 -9.46
N ALA A 91 9.30 -11.00 -9.83
CA ALA A 91 7.85 -11.18 -9.94
C ALA A 91 7.15 -10.96 -8.60
N ALA A 92 7.70 -11.52 -7.52
CA ALA A 92 7.13 -11.38 -6.18
C ALA A 92 7.17 -9.94 -5.69
N VAL A 93 8.26 -9.22 -5.92
CA VAL A 93 8.40 -7.82 -5.56
C VAL A 93 7.35 -6.98 -6.30
N ARG A 94 7.23 -7.16 -7.60
CA ARG A 94 6.26 -6.42 -8.42
C ARG A 94 4.82 -6.73 -8.03
N GLU A 95 4.52 -7.99 -7.79
CA GLU A 95 3.18 -8.42 -7.38
C GLU A 95 2.80 -7.83 -6.02
N THR A 96 3.71 -7.86 -5.06
CA THR A 96 3.45 -7.33 -3.72
C THR A 96 3.22 -5.82 -3.76
N ILE A 97 4.03 -5.08 -4.51
CA ILE A 97 3.84 -3.64 -4.70
C ILE A 97 2.51 -3.36 -5.40
N SER A 98 2.20 -4.09 -6.47
CA SER A 98 0.97 -3.93 -7.23
C SER A 98 -0.26 -4.19 -6.38
N ASP A 99 -0.25 -5.25 -5.58
CA ASP A 99 -1.35 -5.60 -4.67
C ASP A 99 -1.56 -4.50 -3.61
N PHE A 100 -0.46 -3.99 -3.04
CA PHE A 100 -0.52 -2.89 -2.09
C PHE A 100 -1.16 -1.64 -2.71
N MET A 101 -0.73 -1.27 -3.90
CA MET A 101 -1.25 -0.10 -4.61
C MET A 101 -2.74 -0.26 -4.95
N GLU A 102 -3.13 -1.43 -5.40
CA GLU A 102 -4.52 -1.74 -5.74
C GLU A 102 -5.43 -1.67 -4.51
N GLU A 103 -4.99 -2.25 -3.41
CA GLU A 103 -5.72 -2.25 -2.15
C GLU A 103 -5.94 -0.84 -1.62
N HIS A 104 -4.91 0.00 -1.66
CA HIS A 104 -5.00 1.39 -1.22
C HIS A 104 -5.82 2.26 -2.16
N ARG A 105 -5.78 1.98 -3.45
CA ARG A 105 -6.61 2.69 -4.43
C ARG A 105 -8.09 2.44 -4.17
N VAL A 106 -8.46 1.20 -3.91
CA VAL A 106 -9.84 0.83 -3.59
C VAL A 106 -10.31 1.51 -2.31
N GLN A 107 -9.48 1.52 -1.28
CA GLN A 107 -9.79 2.19 -0.01
C GLN A 107 -9.98 3.68 -0.17
N LYS A 108 -9.08 4.35 -0.90
CA LYS A 108 -9.18 5.78 -1.18
C LYS A 108 -10.45 6.12 -1.95
N HIS A 109 -10.84 5.29 -2.90
CA HIS A 109 -12.08 5.47 -3.64
C HIS A 109 -13.31 5.36 -2.73
N LYS A 110 -13.33 4.38 -1.83
CA LYS A 110 -14.41 4.20 -0.85
C LYS A 110 -14.52 5.41 0.08
N ASP A 111 -13.40 5.90 0.58
CA ASP A 111 -13.36 7.08 1.45
C ASP A 111 -13.90 8.31 0.74
N ASN A 112 -13.52 8.54 -0.51
CA ASN A 112 -14.04 9.64 -1.32
C ASN A 112 -15.53 9.53 -1.53
N THR A 113 -16.06 8.34 -1.73
CA THR A 113 -17.49 8.10 -1.88
C THR A 113 -18.25 8.44 -0.60
N VAL A 114 -17.71 8.06 0.57
CA VAL A 114 -18.30 8.39 1.88
C VAL A 114 -18.30 9.90 2.08
N VAL A 115 -17.18 10.59 1.81
CA VAL A 115 -17.07 12.04 1.91
C VAL A 115 -18.09 12.74 1.01
N ASN A 116 -18.25 12.28 -0.22
CA ASN A 116 -19.24 12.85 -1.14
C ASN A 116 -20.67 12.68 -0.62
N LYS A 117 -21.00 11.53 -0.05
CA LYS A 117 -22.31 11.27 0.55
C LYS A 117 -22.57 12.17 1.75
N VAL A 118 -21.56 12.35 2.62
CA VAL A 118 -21.65 13.26 3.77
C VAL A 118 -21.90 14.70 3.31
N ASN A 119 -21.18 15.16 2.30
CA ASN A 119 -21.34 16.51 1.76
C ASN A 119 -22.72 16.70 1.14
N ARG A 120 -23.22 15.74 0.40
CA ARG A 120 -24.58 15.78 -0.17
C ARG A 120 -25.66 15.86 0.91
N LEU A 121 -25.47 15.10 1.99
CA LEU A 121 -26.38 15.11 3.12
C LEU A 121 -26.38 16.48 3.81
N LYS A 122 -25.21 17.07 4.05
CA LYS A 122 -25.08 18.41 4.64
C LYS A 122 -25.76 19.48 3.78
N ASP A 123 -25.52 19.45 2.49
CA ASP A 123 -26.09 20.39 1.54
C ASP A 123 -27.64 20.28 1.53
N ALA A 124 -28.14 19.05 1.59
CA ALA A 124 -29.60 18.81 1.63
C ALA A 124 -30.22 19.36 2.90
N ILE A 125 -29.57 19.15 4.05
CA ILE A 125 -30.05 19.66 5.34
C ILE A 125 -30.07 21.19 5.30
N GLU A 126 -29.03 21.85 4.80
CA GLU A 126 -28.98 23.30 4.69
C GLU A 126 -30.08 23.84 3.76
N GLU A 127 -30.24 23.19 2.60
CA GLU A 127 -31.23 23.62 1.62
C GLU A 127 -32.67 23.47 2.13
N LEU A 128 -32.95 22.39 2.81
CA LEU A 128 -34.29 22.12 3.36
C LEU A 128 -34.58 22.92 4.62
N SER A 129 -33.55 23.35 5.35
CA SER A 129 -33.71 24.18 6.56
C SER A 129 -33.64 25.69 6.30
N ASP A 130 -33.62 26.10 5.05
CA ASP A 130 -33.47 27.50 4.64
C ASP A 130 -34.61 28.37 5.14
N GLY A 131 -34.41 29.01 6.29
CA GLY A 131 -35.32 29.95 6.89
C GLY A 131 -36.39 29.40 7.81
N ASP A 132 -36.53 28.11 7.96
CA ASP A 132 -37.54 27.50 8.81
C ASP A 132 -36.94 26.45 9.75
N ASP A 133 -37.39 26.46 11.01
CA ASP A 133 -37.11 25.45 12.01
C ASP A 133 -37.85 24.15 11.68
N MET A 134 -37.51 23.52 10.60
CA MET A 134 -38.14 22.24 10.26
C MET A 134 -37.25 21.07 10.62
N ASP A 135 -37.75 20.23 11.50
CA ASP A 135 -37.12 18.97 11.82
C ASP A 135 -37.38 18.00 10.66
N PHE A 136 -36.30 17.61 9.98
CA PHE A 136 -36.42 16.62 8.92
C PHE A 136 -36.29 15.22 9.49
N SER A 137 -37.21 14.35 9.11
CA SER A 137 -37.06 12.96 9.38
C SER A 137 -36.02 12.34 8.43
N VAL A 138 -35.39 11.27 8.86
CA VAL A 138 -34.46 10.50 8.01
C VAL A 138 -35.19 10.02 6.75
N ALA A 139 -36.48 9.70 6.85
CA ALA A 139 -37.29 9.28 5.72
C ALA A 139 -37.43 10.39 4.65
N GLU A 140 -37.57 11.64 5.07
CA GLU A 140 -37.64 12.77 4.16
C GLU A 140 -36.32 12.99 3.44
N LEU A 141 -35.19 12.91 4.16
CA LEU A 141 -33.86 12.98 3.57
C LEU A 141 -33.61 11.82 2.60
N SER A 142 -34.09 10.65 2.94
CA SER A 142 -33.97 9.47 2.08
C SER A 142 -34.67 9.69 0.73
N ALA A 143 -35.86 10.23 0.75
CA ALA A 143 -36.61 10.53 -0.46
C ALA A 143 -35.95 11.65 -1.30
N TYR A 144 -35.43 12.67 -0.63
CA TYR A 144 -34.79 13.81 -1.30
C TYR A 144 -33.47 13.44 -1.97
N LEU A 145 -32.65 12.63 -1.31
CA LEU A 145 -31.29 12.28 -1.76
C LEU A 145 -31.21 10.99 -2.54
N ASP A 146 -32.29 10.25 -2.64
CA ASP A 146 -32.30 8.90 -3.25
C ASP A 146 -31.27 7.99 -2.57
N MET A 147 -31.17 8.09 -1.25
CA MET A 147 -30.32 7.27 -0.41
C MET A 147 -31.21 6.45 0.54
N SER A 148 -30.76 5.27 0.93
CA SER A 148 -31.51 4.46 1.88
C SER A 148 -31.48 5.09 3.28
N VAL A 149 -32.51 4.83 4.09
CA VAL A 149 -32.58 5.30 5.47
C VAL A 149 -31.36 4.79 6.26
N GLU A 150 -30.96 3.54 6.03
CA GLU A 150 -29.80 2.94 6.70
C GLU A 150 -28.49 3.67 6.38
N GLU A 151 -28.29 4.05 5.11
CA GLU A 151 -27.12 4.82 4.70
C GLU A 151 -27.08 6.18 5.39
N ILE A 152 -28.20 6.86 5.47
CA ILE A 152 -28.29 8.18 6.12
C ILE A 152 -28.00 8.07 7.61
N GLU A 153 -28.60 7.08 8.28
CA GLU A 153 -28.36 6.83 9.70
C GLU A 153 -26.89 6.51 9.99
N ASP A 154 -26.25 5.71 9.13
CA ASP A 154 -24.83 5.37 9.26
C ASP A 154 -23.95 6.61 9.11
N ILE A 155 -24.24 7.47 8.14
CA ILE A 155 -23.49 8.70 7.91
C ILE A 155 -23.65 9.66 9.10
N LEU A 156 -24.85 9.84 9.62
CA LEU A 156 -25.12 10.70 10.78
C LEU A 156 -24.39 10.18 12.03
N ARG A 157 -24.30 8.89 12.19
CA ARG A 157 -23.59 8.25 13.31
C ARG A 157 -22.08 8.51 13.21
N ILE A 158 -21.51 8.34 11.99
CA ILE A 158 -20.09 8.58 11.73
C ILE A 158 -19.75 10.05 11.92
N ALA A 159 -20.64 10.95 11.51
CA ALA A 159 -20.44 12.39 11.64
C ALA A 159 -20.63 12.91 13.07
N GLY A 160 -21.05 12.05 14.00
CA GLY A 160 -21.31 12.45 15.39
C GLY A 160 -22.57 13.22 15.61
N GLU A 161 -23.43 13.34 14.61
CA GLU A 161 -24.76 13.94 14.70
C GLU A 161 -25.77 12.85 14.98
N GLU A 162 -25.91 12.49 16.24
CA GLU A 162 -26.95 11.56 16.62
C GLU A 162 -28.32 12.27 16.60
N PRO A 163 -29.34 11.58 16.13
CA PRO A 163 -30.68 12.13 16.15
C PRO A 163 -31.23 12.33 17.55
#